data_2145b4d7231673fe6e9811dfebcf0a2e
#
_entry.id   2145b4d7231673fe6e9811dfebcf0a2e
#
_cell.length_a   1.000
_cell.length_b   1.000
_cell.length_c   1.000
_cell.angle_alpha   90.00
_cell.angle_beta   90.00
_cell.angle_gamma   90.00
#
_symmetry.space_group_name_H-M   'P 1'
#
loop_
_entity.id
_entity.type
_entity.pdbx_description
1 polymer ?
#
loop_
_entity_poly.entity_id
_entity_poly.type
_entity_poly.pdbx_seq_one_letter_code
_entity_poly.pdbx_strand_id
1 'polypeptide(L)'
;YKLKNKMSANAALQALLDPESKGDHTLTIPAGVSKQIVKDRLKKVGSFTDEQIEAAYADSAAIGLPAEAGGNVEGWLAPGTYDVTENATPKDLVKKMVSQTVTELKELKVPKEDYQKVLTKASIVEREVNSERYYGQAARVIENRLSQTDGETHGLLQMDSTVQYGLGRYGGIPTEAETQDANNPYNTYVHKGLPPGPIGSPGEAAIKAVLNPPAGSWLYFVTVNLETGETLFASTNEEQKANTKKLNDYCKKNQEICNGEKKSG
;
A
#
# COMPACT_ATOMS: atom_id res chain seq x y z
N TYR A 1 -11.87 19.27 22.55
CA TYR A 1 -13.22 19.10 23.12
C TYR A 1 -14.13 20.23 22.67
N LYS A 2 -15.31 19.92 22.11
CA LYS A 2 -16.33 20.93 21.73
C LYS A 2 -17.11 21.32 23.00
N LEU A 3 -16.71 22.40 23.65
CA LEU A 3 -17.41 22.98 24.77
C LEU A 3 -18.24 24.20 24.31
N LYS A 4 -19.50 24.29 24.74
CA LYS A 4 -20.34 25.44 24.47
C LYS A 4 -20.05 26.56 25.44
N ASN A 5 -20.03 27.81 24.97
CA ASN A 5 -19.93 28.98 25.85
C ASN A 5 -21.04 28.96 26.91
N LYS A 6 -20.70 29.33 28.16
CA LYS A 6 -21.62 29.40 29.30
C LYS A 6 -22.19 28.06 29.77
N MET A 7 -21.49 26.94 29.54
CA MET A 7 -21.87 25.65 30.16
C MET A 7 -21.64 25.71 31.68
N SER A 8 -22.51 25.00 32.42
CA SER A 8 -22.22 24.74 33.85
C SER A 8 -21.00 23.84 33.99
N ALA A 9 -20.31 23.89 35.14
CA ALA A 9 -19.14 23.05 35.41
C ALA A 9 -19.45 21.55 35.24
N ASN A 10 -20.64 21.11 35.66
CA ASN A 10 -21.07 19.72 35.50
C ASN A 10 -21.31 19.36 34.02
N ALA A 11 -21.97 20.24 33.26
CA ALA A 11 -22.17 20.03 31.82
C ALA A 11 -20.84 20.03 31.05
N ALA A 12 -19.88 20.86 31.45
CA ALA A 12 -18.54 20.85 30.89
C ALA A 12 -17.80 19.54 31.20
N LEU A 13 -17.93 19.04 32.43
CA LEU A 13 -17.33 17.75 32.83
C LEU A 13 -17.95 16.59 32.05
N GLN A 14 -19.28 16.54 31.90
CA GLN A 14 -19.94 15.52 31.10
C GLN A 14 -19.53 15.60 29.63
N ALA A 15 -19.44 16.80 29.06
CA ALA A 15 -18.93 17.00 27.71
C ALA A 15 -17.46 16.55 27.56
N LEU A 16 -16.61 16.71 28.56
CA LEU A 16 -15.23 16.21 28.54
C LEU A 16 -15.14 14.67 28.67
N LEU A 17 -16.14 14.04 29.27
CA LEU A 17 -16.21 12.58 29.41
C LEU A 17 -16.88 11.91 28.20
N ASP A 18 -17.62 12.68 27.41
CA ASP A 18 -18.28 12.19 26.20
C ASP A 18 -17.24 11.97 25.07
N PRO A 19 -17.07 10.73 24.57
CA PRO A 19 -16.17 10.44 23.46
C PRO A 19 -16.45 11.26 22.19
N GLU A 20 -17.73 11.64 21.92
CA GLU A 20 -18.13 12.44 20.78
C GLU A 20 -17.77 13.93 20.93
N SER A 21 -17.54 14.38 22.15
CA SER A 21 -17.08 15.76 22.41
C SER A 21 -15.57 15.93 22.27
N LYS A 22 -14.81 14.84 22.20
CA LYS A 22 -13.43 14.86 21.75
C LYS A 22 -13.46 15.28 20.28
N GLY A 23 -13.08 16.52 20.03
CA GLY A 23 -12.85 17.01 18.67
C GLY A 23 -11.61 16.41 18.03
N ASP A 24 -11.30 15.15 18.32
CA ASP A 24 -10.22 14.40 17.70
C ASP A 24 -10.67 13.93 16.32
N HIS A 25 -10.68 14.86 15.39
CA HIS A 25 -10.72 14.50 13.99
C HIS A 25 -9.36 13.94 13.61
N THR A 26 -9.17 12.64 13.76
CA THR A 26 -7.97 11.96 13.31
C THR A 26 -8.21 11.32 11.94
N LEU A 27 -7.24 11.50 11.05
CA LEU A 27 -7.18 10.85 9.75
C LEU A 27 -6.21 9.67 9.84
N THR A 28 -6.72 8.45 9.82
CA THR A 28 -5.88 7.25 9.79
C THR A 28 -5.72 6.74 8.35
N ILE A 29 -4.49 6.64 7.91
CA ILE A 29 -4.08 6.10 6.61
C ILE A 29 -3.38 4.76 6.86
N PRO A 30 -4.00 3.62 6.51
CA PRO A 30 -3.33 2.32 6.56
C PRO A 30 -2.22 2.21 5.52
N ALA A 31 -1.26 1.32 5.76
CA ALA A 31 -0.30 0.93 4.73
C ALA A 31 -1.00 0.26 3.53
N GLY A 32 -0.37 0.33 2.37
CA GLY A 32 -0.84 -0.29 1.13
C GLY A 32 -1.97 0.42 0.40
N VAL A 33 -2.61 1.45 0.99
CA VAL A 33 -3.71 2.16 0.33
C VAL A 33 -3.22 3.10 -0.77
N SER A 34 -4.01 3.23 -1.85
CA SER A 34 -3.71 4.15 -2.94
C SER A 34 -4.07 5.61 -2.58
N LYS A 35 -3.49 6.56 -3.32
CA LYS A 35 -3.83 7.99 -3.21
C LYS A 35 -5.33 8.27 -3.34
N GLN A 36 -6.07 7.44 -4.11
CA GLN A 36 -7.52 7.57 -4.23
C GLN A 36 -8.21 7.24 -2.91
N ILE A 37 -7.80 6.18 -2.23
CA ILE A 37 -8.34 5.83 -0.90
C ILE A 37 -7.98 6.90 0.13
N VAL A 38 -6.76 7.46 0.07
CA VAL A 38 -6.36 8.61 0.91
C VAL A 38 -7.28 9.80 0.66
N LYS A 39 -7.55 10.13 -0.61
CA LYS A 39 -8.50 11.18 -1.01
C LYS A 39 -9.88 10.97 -0.41
N ASP A 40 -10.43 9.74 -0.51
CA ASP A 40 -11.74 9.41 0.04
C ASP A 40 -11.78 9.55 1.58
N ARG A 41 -10.69 9.24 2.26
CA ARG A 41 -10.55 9.43 3.72
C ARG A 41 -10.46 10.91 4.10
N LEU A 42 -9.70 11.71 3.35
CA LEU A 42 -9.63 13.17 3.52
C LEU A 42 -11.01 13.81 3.39
N LYS A 43 -11.80 13.41 2.40
CA LYS A 43 -13.19 13.87 2.23
C LYS A 43 -14.06 13.58 3.44
N LYS A 44 -13.95 12.39 4.00
CA LYS A 44 -14.78 11.96 5.16
C LYS A 44 -14.43 12.69 6.44
N VAL A 45 -13.13 12.91 6.71
CA VAL A 45 -12.67 13.45 8.00
C VAL A 45 -12.72 14.97 8.03
N GLY A 46 -12.28 15.64 6.96
CA GLY A 46 -12.16 17.11 6.92
C GLY A 46 -13.27 17.81 6.16
N SER A 47 -14.27 17.08 5.62
CA SER A 47 -15.28 17.64 4.72
C SER A 47 -14.67 18.40 3.53
N PHE A 48 -13.47 17.98 3.09
CA PHE A 48 -12.78 18.60 1.96
C PHE A 48 -13.40 18.19 0.62
N THR A 49 -13.39 19.12 -0.34
CA THR A 49 -13.89 18.82 -1.69
C THR A 49 -12.84 18.13 -2.55
N ASP A 50 -13.28 17.49 -3.65
CA ASP A 50 -12.37 16.87 -4.62
C ASP A 50 -11.38 17.89 -5.17
N GLU A 51 -11.84 19.09 -5.51
CA GLU A 51 -11.03 20.18 -6.08
C GLU A 51 -9.94 20.64 -5.10
N GLN A 52 -10.25 20.72 -3.81
CA GLN A 52 -9.28 21.10 -2.78
C GLN A 52 -8.17 20.06 -2.61
N ILE A 53 -8.54 18.77 -2.65
CA ILE A 53 -7.57 17.68 -2.51
C ILE A 53 -6.73 17.55 -3.78
N GLU A 54 -7.34 17.60 -4.97
CA GLU A 54 -6.59 17.56 -6.24
C GLU A 54 -5.65 18.76 -6.38
N ALA A 55 -6.06 19.95 -5.96
CA ALA A 55 -5.18 21.11 -5.92
C ALA A 55 -3.99 20.91 -4.97
N ALA A 56 -4.21 20.24 -3.83
CA ALA A 56 -3.12 19.89 -2.92
C ALA A 56 -2.16 18.85 -3.54
N TYR A 57 -2.67 17.85 -4.24
CA TYR A 57 -1.85 16.83 -4.93
C TYR A 57 -1.04 17.43 -6.07
N ALA A 58 -1.60 18.40 -6.80
CA ALA A 58 -0.94 19.03 -7.93
C ALA A 58 0.17 20.03 -7.53
N ASP A 59 0.13 20.57 -6.31
CA ASP A 59 1.09 21.58 -5.83
C ASP A 59 2.34 20.94 -5.20
N SER A 60 3.12 20.24 -6.04
CA SER A 60 4.31 19.49 -5.60
C SER A 60 5.29 20.34 -4.76
N ALA A 61 5.46 21.62 -5.10
CA ALA A 61 6.36 22.51 -4.37
C ALA A 61 5.85 22.80 -2.97
N ALA A 62 4.56 23.11 -2.81
CA ALA A 62 3.99 23.44 -1.51
C ALA A 62 3.90 22.25 -0.55
N ILE A 63 3.66 21.03 -1.08
CA ILE A 63 3.65 19.81 -0.26
C ILE A 63 5.04 19.21 -0.05
N GLY A 64 6.07 19.75 -0.69
CA GLY A 64 7.45 19.26 -0.58
C GLY A 64 7.69 17.91 -1.26
N LEU A 65 6.90 17.60 -2.30
CA LEU A 65 7.06 16.37 -3.08
C LEU A 65 8.38 16.39 -3.84
N PRO A 66 9.27 15.40 -3.67
CA PRO A 66 10.54 15.34 -4.41
C PRO A 66 10.34 15.21 -5.92
N ALA A 67 11.30 15.71 -6.68
CA ALA A 67 11.26 15.65 -8.14
C ALA A 67 11.21 14.21 -8.69
N GLU A 68 11.76 13.27 -7.95
CA GLU A 68 11.78 11.83 -8.25
C GLU A 68 10.37 11.23 -8.32
N ALA A 69 9.39 11.85 -7.67
CA ALA A 69 7.97 11.46 -7.74
C ALA A 69 7.32 11.78 -9.10
N GLY A 70 7.96 12.59 -9.95
CA GLY A 70 7.40 12.99 -11.25
C GLY A 70 6.05 13.73 -11.15
N GLY A 71 5.80 14.42 -10.02
CA GLY A 71 4.54 15.10 -9.76
C GLY A 71 3.39 14.21 -9.29
N ASN A 72 3.63 12.90 -9.08
CA ASN A 72 2.61 11.96 -8.61
C ASN A 72 2.82 11.62 -7.14
N VAL A 73 1.82 11.90 -6.29
CA VAL A 73 1.86 11.62 -4.84
C VAL A 73 1.70 10.14 -4.49
N GLU A 74 1.41 9.25 -5.47
CA GLU A 74 1.27 7.82 -5.20
C GLU A 74 2.55 7.22 -4.63
N GLY A 75 2.41 6.50 -3.49
CA GLY A 75 3.53 5.95 -2.75
C GLY A 75 4.22 6.94 -1.79
N TRP A 76 3.88 8.23 -1.86
CA TRP A 76 4.49 9.28 -1.05
C TRP A 76 3.65 9.75 0.14
N LEU A 77 2.43 9.22 0.27
CA LEU A 77 1.49 9.56 1.33
C LEU A 77 1.68 8.57 2.50
N ALA A 78 2.63 8.85 3.40
CA ALA A 78 2.99 7.93 4.50
C ALA A 78 1.76 7.42 5.25
N PRO A 79 1.68 6.10 5.55
CA PRO A 79 0.67 5.58 6.46
C PRO A 79 0.88 6.11 7.88
N GLY A 80 -0.22 6.25 8.63
CA GLY A 80 -0.17 6.79 9.99
C GLY A 80 -1.49 7.40 10.42
N THR A 81 -1.50 7.98 11.61
CA THR A 81 -2.64 8.73 12.14
C THR A 81 -2.25 10.20 12.26
N TYR A 82 -3.03 11.05 11.63
CA TYR A 82 -2.80 12.49 11.51
C TYR A 82 -3.90 13.27 12.20
N ASP A 83 -3.53 14.21 13.07
CA ASP A 83 -4.50 15.11 13.69
C ASP A 83 -5.02 16.12 12.66
N VAL A 84 -6.33 16.18 12.55
CA VAL A 84 -7.06 17.12 11.69
C VAL A 84 -7.59 18.23 12.58
N THR A 85 -6.85 19.33 12.69
CA THR A 85 -7.28 20.50 13.45
C THR A 85 -8.39 21.26 12.72
N GLU A 86 -9.13 22.10 13.42
CA GLU A 86 -10.27 22.86 12.88
C GLU A 86 -9.90 23.72 11.64
N ASN A 87 -8.64 24.18 11.55
CA ASN A 87 -8.12 24.98 10.45
C ASN A 87 -7.22 24.21 9.49
N ALA A 88 -7.16 22.86 9.61
CA ALA A 88 -6.32 22.05 8.73
C ALA A 88 -6.83 22.12 7.28
N THR A 89 -5.90 22.25 6.34
CA THR A 89 -6.21 22.15 4.92
C THR A 89 -5.74 20.80 4.37
N PRO A 90 -6.31 20.32 3.23
CA PRO A 90 -5.78 19.13 2.56
C PRO A 90 -4.28 19.23 2.28
N LYS A 91 -3.81 20.42 1.90
CA LYS A 91 -2.40 20.70 1.63
C LYS A 91 -1.51 20.46 2.86
N ASP A 92 -1.94 20.88 4.05
CA ASP A 92 -1.18 20.67 5.29
C ASP A 92 -1.06 19.19 5.64
N LEU A 93 -2.15 18.43 5.47
CA LEU A 93 -2.17 16.99 5.74
C LEU A 93 -1.32 16.22 4.73
N VAL A 94 -1.47 16.51 3.44
CA VAL A 94 -0.67 15.90 2.37
C VAL A 94 0.80 16.22 2.56
N LYS A 95 1.16 17.46 2.90
CA LYS A 95 2.54 17.86 3.21
C LYS A 95 3.12 17.07 4.38
N LYS A 96 2.34 16.85 5.45
CA LYS A 96 2.79 16.02 6.59
C LYS A 96 3.09 14.59 6.13
N MET A 97 2.20 13.98 5.35
CA MET A 97 2.39 12.61 4.83
C MET A 97 3.63 12.51 3.95
N VAL A 98 3.80 13.42 2.99
CA VAL A 98 4.98 13.46 2.11
C VAL A 98 6.27 13.68 2.92
N SER A 99 6.25 14.62 3.87
CA SER A 99 7.40 14.90 4.74
C SER A 99 7.81 13.68 5.56
N GLN A 100 6.85 12.91 6.06
CA GLN A 100 7.12 11.67 6.79
C GLN A 100 7.81 10.64 5.90
N THR A 101 7.28 10.37 4.69
CA THR A 101 7.93 9.45 3.73
C THR A 101 9.36 9.88 3.41
N VAL A 102 9.58 11.18 3.15
CA VAL A 102 10.92 11.71 2.87
C VAL A 102 11.86 11.55 4.07
N THR A 103 11.35 11.74 5.28
CA THR A 103 12.12 11.54 6.51
C THR A 103 12.52 10.09 6.70
N GLU A 104 11.58 9.16 6.55
CA GLU A 104 11.83 7.71 6.63
C GLU A 104 12.89 7.26 5.62
N LEU A 105 12.78 7.69 4.36
CA LEU A 105 13.78 7.36 3.33
C LEU A 105 15.17 7.90 3.68
N LYS A 106 15.27 9.12 4.25
CA LYS A 106 16.55 9.70 4.69
C LYS A 106 17.13 8.95 5.88
N GLU A 107 16.33 8.63 6.89
CA GLU A 107 16.75 7.87 8.07
C GLU A 107 17.25 6.47 7.70
N LEU A 108 16.62 5.85 6.71
CA LEU A 108 17.03 4.58 6.10
C LEU A 108 18.22 4.72 5.14
N LYS A 109 18.74 5.95 4.96
CA LYS A 109 19.90 6.27 4.11
C LYS A 109 19.72 5.86 2.65
N VAL A 110 18.49 5.90 2.14
CA VAL A 110 18.21 5.63 0.73
C VAL A 110 18.80 6.77 -0.11
N PRO A 111 19.58 6.48 -1.17
CA PRO A 111 19.98 7.49 -2.13
C PRO A 111 18.76 8.16 -2.76
N LYS A 112 18.83 9.48 -2.97
CA LYS A 112 17.67 10.24 -3.44
C LYS A 112 17.16 9.77 -4.79
N GLU A 113 18.06 9.41 -5.70
CA GLU A 113 17.81 8.85 -7.02
C GLU A 113 17.07 7.50 -6.98
N ASP A 114 17.15 6.77 -5.86
CA ASP A 114 16.48 5.47 -5.68
C ASP A 114 15.11 5.58 -5.00
N TYR A 115 14.69 6.75 -4.51
CA TYR A 115 13.44 6.92 -3.75
C TYR A 115 12.23 6.32 -4.47
N GLN A 116 12.01 6.71 -5.73
CA GLN A 116 10.87 6.24 -6.51
C GLN A 116 10.91 4.72 -6.73
N LYS A 117 12.09 4.17 -7.02
CA LYS A 117 12.30 2.74 -7.22
C LYS A 117 12.03 1.93 -5.94
N VAL A 118 12.54 2.42 -4.80
CA VAL A 118 12.34 1.80 -3.49
C VAL A 118 10.86 1.81 -3.12
N LEU A 119 10.19 2.97 -3.23
CA LEU A 119 8.75 3.09 -2.94
C LEU A 119 7.91 2.21 -3.88
N THR A 120 8.27 2.11 -5.16
CA THR A 120 7.57 1.23 -6.11
C THR A 120 7.64 -0.22 -5.67
N LYS A 121 8.85 -0.74 -5.37
CA LYS A 121 9.02 -2.11 -4.89
C LYS A 121 8.30 -2.35 -3.55
N ALA A 122 8.46 -1.42 -2.60
CA ALA A 122 7.85 -1.52 -1.28
C ALA A 122 6.32 -1.53 -1.36
N SER A 123 5.72 -0.74 -2.25
CA SER A 123 4.26 -0.73 -2.46
C SER A 123 3.73 -2.05 -3.03
N ILE A 124 4.52 -2.74 -3.83
CA ILE A 124 4.17 -4.08 -4.33
C ILE A 124 4.25 -5.09 -3.19
N VAL A 125 5.37 -5.12 -2.43
CA VAL A 125 5.54 -6.01 -1.27
C VAL A 125 4.38 -5.85 -0.28
N GLU A 126 4.02 -4.61 0.05
CA GLU A 126 2.93 -4.27 0.97
C GLU A 126 1.57 -4.83 0.53
N ARG A 127 1.34 -4.91 -0.77
CA ARG A 127 0.05 -5.36 -1.32
C ARG A 127 -0.01 -6.84 -1.68
N GLU A 128 1.13 -7.52 -1.78
CA GLU A 128 1.21 -8.93 -2.19
C GLU A 128 1.14 -9.90 -1.02
N VAL A 129 1.63 -9.52 0.16
CA VAL A 129 1.66 -10.41 1.32
C VAL A 129 1.04 -9.78 2.55
N ASN A 130 0.18 -10.53 3.24
CA ASN A 130 -0.62 -10.02 4.36
C ASN A 130 0.13 -10.00 5.71
N SER A 131 1.43 -10.34 5.73
CA SER A 131 2.19 -10.40 6.97
C SER A 131 3.62 -9.91 6.76
N GLU A 132 4.04 -8.96 7.59
CA GLU A 132 5.37 -8.37 7.57
C GLU A 132 6.50 -9.40 7.67
N ARG A 133 6.25 -10.54 8.32
CA ARG A 133 7.23 -11.65 8.43
C ARG A 133 7.70 -12.18 7.07
N TYR A 134 6.92 -11.96 6.00
CA TYR A 134 7.22 -12.43 4.65
C TYR A 134 7.70 -11.31 3.70
N TYR A 135 7.69 -10.05 4.16
CA TYR A 135 8.08 -8.92 3.30
C TYR A 135 9.49 -9.09 2.72
N GLY A 136 10.45 -9.53 3.53
CA GLY A 136 11.82 -9.77 3.05
C GLY A 136 11.90 -10.81 1.93
N GLN A 137 11.18 -11.93 2.08
CA GLN A 137 11.16 -12.99 1.06
C GLN A 137 10.42 -12.53 -0.20
N ALA A 138 9.31 -11.79 -0.07
CA ALA A 138 8.60 -11.20 -1.21
C ALA A 138 9.48 -10.17 -1.95
N ALA A 139 10.19 -9.32 -1.21
CA ALA A 139 11.18 -8.40 -1.78
C ALA A 139 12.29 -9.16 -2.54
N ARG A 140 12.76 -10.29 -2.01
CA ARG A 140 13.74 -11.15 -2.69
C ARG A 140 13.20 -11.73 -3.99
N VAL A 141 11.93 -12.17 -4.02
CA VAL A 141 11.27 -12.64 -5.26
C VAL A 141 11.26 -11.53 -6.31
N ILE A 142 10.91 -10.30 -5.93
CA ILE A 142 10.93 -9.14 -6.84
C ILE A 142 12.33 -8.93 -7.41
N GLU A 143 13.37 -8.90 -6.57
CA GLU A 143 14.77 -8.73 -7.02
C GLU A 143 15.21 -9.85 -7.96
N ASN A 144 14.89 -11.11 -7.62
CA ASN A 144 15.25 -12.25 -8.44
C ASN A 144 14.57 -12.21 -9.81
N ARG A 145 13.26 -11.89 -9.87
CA ARG A 145 12.54 -11.77 -11.14
C ARG A 145 13.06 -10.62 -11.99
N LEU A 146 13.39 -9.46 -11.39
CA LEU A 146 13.95 -8.32 -12.12
C LEU A 146 15.36 -8.61 -12.68
N SER A 147 16.17 -9.39 -11.98
CA SER A 147 17.55 -9.68 -12.38
C SER A 147 17.67 -10.86 -13.35
N GLN A 148 16.71 -11.80 -13.35
CA GLN A 148 16.75 -13.03 -14.16
C GLN A 148 15.91 -12.87 -15.44
N THR A 149 16.37 -12.04 -16.38
CA THR A 149 15.65 -11.77 -17.63
C THR A 149 15.53 -12.99 -18.54
N ASP A 150 16.46 -13.95 -18.43
CA ASP A 150 16.48 -15.21 -19.18
C ASP A 150 15.95 -16.41 -18.35
N GLY A 151 15.50 -16.17 -17.10
CA GLY A 151 14.92 -17.17 -16.23
C GLY A 151 13.45 -17.47 -16.53
N GLU A 152 12.82 -18.32 -15.72
CA GLU A 152 11.43 -18.81 -15.91
C GLU A 152 10.39 -17.68 -16.01
N THR A 153 10.61 -16.54 -15.39
CA THR A 153 9.69 -15.39 -15.41
C THR A 153 10.04 -14.35 -16.47
N HIS A 154 11.14 -14.53 -17.19
CA HIS A 154 11.58 -13.63 -18.27
C HIS A 154 11.69 -12.14 -17.90
N GLY A 155 11.96 -11.82 -16.63
CA GLY A 155 11.99 -10.45 -16.12
C GLY A 155 10.61 -9.83 -15.85
N LEU A 156 9.55 -10.63 -15.92
CA LEU A 156 8.18 -10.21 -15.59
C LEU A 156 7.92 -10.38 -14.09
N LEU A 157 7.34 -9.37 -13.45
CA LEU A 157 6.98 -9.47 -12.03
C LEU A 157 5.72 -10.31 -11.80
N GLN A 158 4.74 -10.27 -12.71
CA GLN A 158 3.51 -11.05 -12.65
C GLN A 158 2.80 -10.91 -11.28
N MET A 159 2.56 -9.67 -10.88
CA MET A 159 1.92 -9.32 -9.61
C MET A 159 0.48 -8.86 -9.84
N ASP A 160 -0.49 -9.55 -9.23
CA ASP A 160 -1.92 -9.24 -9.37
C ASP A 160 -2.24 -7.82 -8.89
N SER A 161 -1.61 -7.40 -7.80
CA SER A 161 -1.81 -6.08 -7.22
C SER A 161 -1.48 -4.93 -8.18
N THR A 162 -0.52 -5.12 -9.09
CA THR A 162 -0.15 -4.13 -10.09
C THR A 162 -1.21 -4.01 -11.18
N VAL A 163 -1.76 -5.14 -11.65
CA VAL A 163 -2.86 -5.18 -12.62
C VAL A 163 -4.10 -4.49 -12.04
N GLN A 164 -4.47 -4.86 -10.82
CA GLN A 164 -5.61 -4.29 -10.10
C GLN A 164 -5.48 -2.77 -9.95
N TYR A 165 -4.29 -2.27 -9.59
CA TYR A 165 -4.04 -0.84 -9.46
C TYR A 165 -4.28 -0.11 -10.79
N GLY A 166 -3.74 -0.62 -11.89
CA GLY A 166 -3.94 -0.02 -13.21
C GLY A 166 -5.40 -0.02 -13.68
N LEU A 167 -6.21 -0.95 -13.17
CA LEU A 167 -7.66 -1.02 -13.38
C LEU A 167 -8.46 -0.15 -12.39
N GLY A 168 -7.80 0.59 -11.49
CA GLY A 168 -8.46 1.40 -10.45
C GLY A 168 -9.15 0.56 -9.38
N ARG A 169 -8.78 -0.71 -9.19
CA ARG A 169 -9.37 -1.63 -8.20
C ARG A 169 -8.41 -1.87 -7.03
N TYR A 170 -9.00 -2.18 -5.89
CA TYR A 170 -8.26 -2.59 -4.70
C TYR A 170 -8.76 -3.98 -4.26
N GLY A 171 -7.96 -5.01 -4.56
CA GLY A 171 -8.29 -6.42 -4.24
C GLY A 171 -9.03 -7.14 -5.38
N GLY A 172 -9.27 -8.42 -5.17
CA GLY A 172 -9.80 -9.37 -6.15
C GLY A 172 -8.67 -10.09 -6.91
N ILE A 173 -9.02 -11.01 -7.78
CA ILE A 173 -8.09 -11.73 -8.66
C ILE A 173 -8.31 -11.20 -10.08
N PRO A 174 -7.26 -10.78 -10.80
CA PRO A 174 -7.39 -10.40 -12.20
C PRO A 174 -7.86 -11.59 -13.05
N THR A 175 -8.73 -11.32 -14.01
CA THR A 175 -9.09 -12.32 -15.02
C THR A 175 -7.95 -12.56 -16.00
N GLU A 176 -8.00 -13.66 -16.74
CA GLU A 176 -7.01 -13.95 -17.79
C GLU A 176 -6.91 -12.82 -18.83
N ALA A 177 -8.03 -12.26 -19.25
CA ALA A 177 -8.05 -11.14 -20.18
C ALA A 177 -7.36 -9.90 -19.60
N GLU A 178 -7.54 -9.61 -18.31
CA GLU A 178 -6.91 -8.48 -17.64
C GLU A 178 -5.39 -8.68 -17.47
N THR A 179 -4.92 -9.91 -17.23
CA THR A 179 -3.48 -10.22 -17.18
C THR A 179 -2.81 -10.19 -18.56
N GLN A 180 -3.57 -10.26 -19.64
CA GLN A 180 -3.08 -10.14 -21.03
C GLN A 180 -3.22 -8.73 -21.61
N ASP A 181 -3.86 -7.79 -20.90
CA ASP A 181 -4.09 -6.44 -21.40
C ASP A 181 -2.81 -5.59 -21.36
N ALA A 182 -2.22 -5.37 -22.54
CA ALA A 182 -1.03 -4.53 -22.71
C ALA A 182 -1.34 -3.01 -22.64
N ASN A 183 -2.62 -2.60 -22.67
CA ASN A 183 -2.97 -1.18 -22.53
C ASN A 183 -2.92 -0.72 -21.07
N ASN A 184 -2.94 -1.65 -20.11
CA ASN A 184 -2.71 -1.32 -18.70
C ASN A 184 -1.20 -1.16 -18.44
N PRO A 185 -0.67 0.07 -18.25
CA PRO A 185 0.76 0.29 -18.08
C PRO A 185 1.33 -0.31 -16.78
N TYR A 186 0.47 -0.65 -15.82
CA TYR A 186 0.86 -1.31 -14.58
C TYR A 186 0.80 -2.85 -14.67
N ASN A 187 0.45 -3.41 -15.83
CA ASN A 187 0.35 -4.85 -15.99
C ASN A 187 1.73 -5.52 -16.07
N THR A 188 2.22 -6.01 -14.96
CA THR A 188 3.52 -6.69 -14.86
C THR A 188 3.52 -8.13 -15.36
N TYR A 189 2.40 -8.63 -15.93
CA TYR A 189 2.34 -9.89 -16.68
C TYR A 189 2.79 -9.72 -18.14
N VAL A 190 2.71 -8.50 -18.68
CA VAL A 190 3.07 -8.22 -20.08
C VAL A 190 4.22 -7.21 -20.20
N HIS A 191 4.36 -6.31 -19.22
CA HIS A 191 5.44 -5.32 -19.19
C HIS A 191 6.57 -5.79 -18.28
N LYS A 192 7.79 -5.90 -18.82
CA LYS A 192 8.99 -6.29 -18.06
C LYS A 192 9.44 -5.17 -17.12
N GLY A 193 10.04 -5.56 -16.01
CA GLY A 193 10.59 -4.63 -15.04
C GLY A 193 9.56 -4.12 -14.04
N LEU A 194 9.85 -2.97 -13.42
CA LEU A 194 8.94 -2.31 -12.50
C LEU A 194 7.81 -1.59 -13.25
N PRO A 195 6.62 -1.48 -12.65
CA PRO A 195 5.57 -0.62 -13.18
C PRO A 195 6.00 0.86 -13.16
N PRO A 196 5.26 1.77 -13.80
CA PRO A 196 5.62 3.19 -13.91
C PRO A 196 5.85 3.92 -12.59
N GLY A 197 5.27 3.40 -11.49
CA GLY A 197 5.42 3.98 -10.15
C GLY A 197 4.77 3.12 -9.07
N PRO A 198 4.74 3.61 -7.82
CA PRO A 198 4.10 2.93 -6.71
C PRO A 198 2.61 2.67 -6.96
N ILE A 199 2.09 1.64 -6.30
CA ILE A 199 0.69 1.21 -6.40
C ILE A 199 -0.08 1.40 -5.08
N GLY A 200 0.52 2.12 -4.14
CA GLY A 200 -0.03 2.43 -2.83
C GLY A 200 1.06 2.97 -1.92
N SER A 201 0.68 3.41 -0.73
CA SER A 201 1.58 3.96 0.29
C SER A 201 2.20 2.83 1.11
N PRO A 202 3.49 2.49 0.93
CA PRO A 202 4.12 1.43 1.71
C PRO A 202 4.38 1.90 3.15
N GLY A 203 4.36 0.94 4.09
CA GLY A 203 4.83 1.15 5.46
C GLY A 203 6.36 0.99 5.56
N GLU A 204 6.92 1.46 6.67
CA GLU A 204 8.36 1.39 6.95
C GLU A 204 8.91 -0.03 6.87
N ALA A 205 8.13 -1.03 7.33
CA ALA A 205 8.52 -2.44 7.28
C ALA A 205 8.76 -2.94 5.85
N ALA A 206 7.89 -2.56 4.90
CA ALA A 206 8.03 -2.91 3.49
C ALA A 206 9.23 -2.20 2.85
N ILE A 207 9.48 -0.93 3.19
CA ILE A 207 10.66 -0.17 2.73
C ILE A 207 11.94 -0.85 3.22
N LYS A 208 12.03 -1.20 4.51
CA LYS A 208 13.19 -1.92 5.08
C LYS A 208 13.41 -3.27 4.42
N ALA A 209 12.35 -4.01 4.14
CA ALA A 209 12.42 -5.31 3.49
C ALA A 209 13.01 -5.22 2.07
N VAL A 210 12.64 -4.20 1.32
CA VAL A 210 13.16 -3.93 -0.04
C VAL A 210 14.63 -3.53 -0.01
N LEU A 211 15.05 -2.79 1.01
CA LEU A 211 16.45 -2.35 1.13
C LEU A 211 17.39 -3.50 1.51
N ASN A 212 16.92 -4.46 2.29
CA ASN A 212 17.72 -5.56 2.81
C ASN A 212 17.00 -6.92 2.65
N PRO A 213 16.67 -7.35 1.42
CA PRO A 213 16.01 -8.63 1.23
C PRO A 213 16.98 -9.78 1.59
N PRO A 214 16.52 -10.84 2.31
CA PRO A 214 17.35 -11.97 2.68
C PRO A 214 17.89 -12.68 1.44
N ALA A 215 18.99 -13.41 1.59
CA ALA A 215 19.49 -14.28 0.53
C ALA A 215 18.49 -15.40 0.25
N GLY A 216 18.29 -15.74 -1.03
CA GLY A 216 17.37 -16.80 -1.45
C GLY A 216 17.22 -16.85 -2.97
N SER A 217 16.78 -17.99 -3.48
CA SER A 217 16.57 -18.23 -4.91
C SER A 217 15.09 -18.23 -5.31
N TRP A 218 14.19 -17.77 -4.44
CA TRP A 218 12.75 -17.80 -4.67
C TRP A 218 12.36 -16.95 -5.87
N LEU A 219 11.50 -17.54 -6.71
CA LEU A 219 10.87 -16.86 -7.86
C LEU A 219 9.34 -16.77 -7.70
N TYR A 220 8.77 -17.56 -6.78
CA TYR A 220 7.32 -17.69 -6.61
C TYR A 220 6.96 -17.65 -5.14
N PHE A 221 5.70 -17.30 -4.87
CA PHE A 221 5.07 -17.46 -3.56
C PHE A 221 3.57 -17.64 -3.72
N VAL A 222 2.93 -18.19 -2.71
CA VAL A 222 1.48 -18.29 -2.60
C VAL A 222 1.06 -18.40 -1.14
N THR A 223 0.02 -17.67 -0.74
CA THR A 223 -0.59 -17.81 0.58
C THR A 223 -1.44 -19.07 0.60
N VAL A 224 -1.04 -20.06 1.40
CA VAL A 224 -1.68 -21.40 1.46
C VAL A 224 -2.73 -21.51 2.54
N ASN A 225 -2.79 -20.55 3.46
CA ASN A 225 -3.81 -20.45 4.50
C ASN A 225 -4.23 -18.98 4.63
N LEU A 226 -5.46 -18.66 4.23
CA LEU A 226 -5.97 -17.28 4.19
C LEU A 226 -6.34 -16.73 5.57
N GLU A 227 -6.54 -17.58 6.58
CA GLU A 227 -6.81 -17.14 7.95
C GLU A 227 -5.53 -16.75 8.68
N THR A 228 -4.49 -17.56 8.58
CA THR A 228 -3.20 -17.31 9.25
C THR A 228 -2.26 -16.45 8.44
N GLY A 229 -2.53 -16.25 7.14
CA GLY A 229 -1.65 -15.60 6.19
C GLY A 229 -0.38 -16.42 5.90
N GLU A 230 -0.38 -17.74 6.16
CA GLU A 230 0.77 -18.59 5.87
C GLU A 230 1.08 -18.57 4.38
N THR A 231 2.31 -18.14 4.05
CA THR A 231 2.79 -17.98 2.66
C THR A 231 4.00 -18.88 2.45
N LEU A 232 3.97 -19.65 1.37
CA LEU A 232 5.07 -20.50 0.96
C LEU A 232 5.77 -19.91 -0.25
N PHE A 233 7.09 -20.04 -0.27
CA PHE A 233 7.96 -19.56 -1.34
C PHE A 233 8.54 -20.76 -2.09
N ALA A 234 8.82 -20.55 -3.39
CA ALA A 234 9.34 -21.58 -4.27
C ALA A 234 10.36 -20.99 -5.25
N SER A 235 11.35 -21.81 -5.61
CA SER A 235 12.41 -21.43 -6.56
C SER A 235 12.13 -21.92 -7.97
N THR A 236 11.25 -22.92 -8.12
CA THR A 236 10.86 -23.51 -9.41
C THR A 236 9.34 -23.54 -9.58
N ASN A 237 8.89 -23.63 -10.83
CA ASN A 237 7.46 -23.74 -11.15
C ASN A 237 6.86 -25.05 -10.60
N GLU A 238 7.62 -26.16 -10.56
CA GLU A 238 7.18 -27.43 -9.97
C GLU A 238 6.86 -27.28 -8.48
N GLU A 239 7.75 -26.63 -7.73
CA GLU A 239 7.54 -26.33 -6.30
C GLU A 239 6.31 -25.42 -6.13
N GLN A 240 6.16 -24.40 -6.98
CA GLN A 240 5.01 -23.49 -6.96
C GLN A 240 3.69 -24.24 -7.22
N LYS A 241 3.64 -25.14 -8.19
CA LYS A 241 2.47 -25.99 -8.44
C LYS A 241 2.09 -26.83 -7.22
N ALA A 242 3.09 -27.39 -6.54
CA ALA A 242 2.87 -28.14 -5.29
C ALA A 242 2.31 -27.24 -4.16
N ASN A 243 2.79 -26.00 -4.05
CA ASN A 243 2.27 -25.04 -3.08
C ASN A 243 0.86 -24.57 -3.46
N THR A 244 0.60 -24.29 -4.73
CA THR A 244 -0.75 -23.94 -5.22
C THR A 244 -1.76 -25.06 -4.96
N LYS A 245 -1.34 -26.32 -5.05
CA LYS A 245 -2.20 -27.44 -4.68
C LYS A 245 -2.62 -27.39 -3.21
N LYS A 246 -1.70 -27.00 -2.30
CA LYS A 246 -2.04 -26.83 -0.86
C LYS A 246 -3.10 -25.74 -0.66
N LEU A 247 -3.00 -24.59 -1.36
CA LEU A 247 -4.03 -23.56 -1.34
C LEU A 247 -5.36 -24.11 -1.85
N ASN A 248 -5.38 -24.82 -2.97
CA ASN A 248 -6.59 -25.40 -3.53
C ASN A 248 -7.24 -26.41 -2.58
N ASP A 249 -6.45 -27.23 -1.89
CA ASP A 249 -6.94 -28.19 -0.90
C ASP A 249 -7.44 -27.50 0.39
N TYR A 250 -6.84 -26.38 0.77
CA TYR A 250 -7.36 -25.48 1.83
C TYR A 250 -8.71 -24.88 1.42
N CYS A 251 -8.82 -24.31 0.22
CA CYS A 251 -10.03 -23.67 -0.27
C CYS A 251 -11.20 -24.65 -0.44
N LYS A 252 -10.95 -25.91 -0.82
CA LYS A 252 -11.99 -26.96 -0.85
C LYS A 252 -12.64 -27.18 0.52
N LYS A 253 -11.87 -27.00 1.61
CA LYS A 253 -12.35 -27.17 2.99
C LYS A 253 -12.90 -25.89 3.60
N ASN A 254 -12.57 -24.72 3.04
CA ASN A 254 -12.85 -23.38 3.59
C ASN A 254 -13.43 -22.48 2.49
N GLN A 255 -14.49 -22.94 1.79
CA GLN A 255 -15.03 -22.24 0.62
C GLN A 255 -15.51 -20.81 0.95
N GLU A 256 -16.18 -20.61 2.09
CA GLU A 256 -16.66 -19.28 2.52
C GLU A 256 -15.53 -18.26 2.63
N ILE A 257 -14.36 -18.70 3.13
CA ILE A 257 -13.18 -17.82 3.27
C ILE A 257 -12.59 -17.49 1.90
N CYS A 258 -12.42 -18.52 1.06
CA CYS A 258 -11.83 -18.35 -0.26
C CYS A 258 -12.74 -17.58 -1.24
N ASN A 259 -14.06 -17.63 -1.04
CA ASN A 259 -15.03 -16.85 -1.82
C ASN A 259 -15.22 -15.41 -1.26
N GLY A 260 -14.55 -15.06 -0.16
CA GLY A 260 -14.71 -13.75 0.48
C GLY A 260 -16.03 -13.56 1.22
N GLU A 261 -16.80 -14.64 1.46
CA GLU A 261 -18.09 -14.61 2.15
C GLU A 261 -17.92 -14.46 3.67
N LYS A 262 -16.76 -14.87 4.20
CA LYS A 262 -16.37 -14.69 5.61
C LYS A 262 -15.23 -13.67 5.68
N LYS A 263 -15.46 -12.55 6.36
CA LYS A 263 -14.37 -11.65 6.72
C LYS A 263 -13.48 -12.40 7.73
N SER A 264 -12.19 -12.55 7.40
CA SER A 264 -11.20 -12.93 8.41
C SER A 264 -11.29 -11.94 9.56
N GLY A 265 -11.60 -12.43 10.74
CA GLY A 265 -11.82 -11.66 11.97
C GLY A 265 -10.57 -10.92 12.46
#